data_c1a3c2986f8ec74cedd7c338d93673ec
#
_entry.id   c1a3c2986f8ec74cedd7c338d93673ec
#
_cell.length_a   1.000
_cell.length_b   1.000
_cell.length_c   1.000
_cell.angle_alpha   90.00
_cell.angle_beta   90.00
_cell.angle_gamma   90.00
#
_symmetry.space_group_name_H-M   'P 1'
#
loop_
_entity.id
_entity.type
_entity.pdbx_description
1 polymer ?
#
loop_
_entity_poly.entity_id
_entity_poly.type
_entity_poly.pdbx_seq_one_letter_code
_entity_poly.pdbx_strand_id
1 'polypeptide(L)'
;MASHSGAQAALRIRADQLAHHRLVEGPGATTFIGFAASGFMTRELSYREWIARSLARALLADAKQPGGTDPGALRARAAATLGADAPWLKPLAQALGNRSQATWRRTDLPALARAIHDMPEFDAAFEQNEPPRVRRIILRPAQMLPRPMGLDHFALPHIPTLAELAQWLELDADRLAWLTSAAQAFRAPTDPDTRQPASHYRYQLQPKRLGGMRLLEIPKADLKRAQRRILDDLLRHVPAHEAVHGFVLGRSVASHAAAHAGKEVVIGFDLRDFFPGIRASRVHATWRTLGYPEGVARALTALCTHRTDDAVIERLRDDGGLDWIGARRLAAPHLPQGSPCSPALANLCAFRLDLRLEGLAWVFGASYTRYADDLVFSGPASLRAQFNALRAWVSGIAADEGFELHPRKIRCMPRHRQQRVTGVVVNDKANTPREDFDRLKAVLHRCATQGPASQNRAKVDDFRGHLLGSIAWIGQFSATRKTRLMRLFDRIDWTDATQTPS
;
A
#
# COMPACT_ATOMS: atom_id res chain seq x y z
N MET A 1 -11.60 17.69 -39.66
CA MET A 1 -10.34 17.16 -40.23
C MET A 1 -9.17 17.94 -39.65
N ALA A 2 -8.58 17.47 -38.59
CA ALA A 2 -7.28 17.92 -38.06
C ALA A 2 -6.80 16.78 -37.16
N SER A 3 -6.07 16.01 -37.65
CA SER A 3 -4.69 15.50 -37.61
C SER A 3 -4.35 14.62 -36.39
N HIS A 4 -4.35 13.32 -36.71
CA HIS A 4 -3.82 12.22 -35.88
C HIS A 4 -2.27 12.16 -35.84
N SER A 5 -1.54 13.26 -35.99
CA SER A 5 -0.07 13.24 -36.15
C SER A 5 0.73 13.50 -34.86
N GLY A 6 0.08 13.83 -33.74
CA GLY A 6 0.77 14.20 -32.49
C GLY A 6 1.20 13.04 -31.58
N ALA A 7 0.60 11.87 -31.72
CA ALA A 7 0.81 10.77 -30.76
C ALA A 7 2.01 9.85 -31.07
N GLN A 8 2.57 9.93 -32.28
CA GLN A 8 3.71 9.09 -32.68
C GLN A 8 5.10 9.70 -32.37
N ALA A 9 5.17 10.98 -32.00
CA ALA A 9 6.44 11.67 -31.78
C ALA A 9 7.03 11.45 -30.36
N ALA A 10 6.26 11.00 -29.40
CA ALA A 10 6.68 10.88 -27.99
C ALA A 10 7.35 9.55 -27.62
N LEU A 11 7.46 8.59 -28.52
CA LEU A 11 8.03 7.25 -28.23
C LEU A 11 9.37 6.97 -28.93
N ARG A 12 10.08 8.00 -29.36
CA ARG A 12 11.47 7.88 -29.80
C ARG A 12 12.41 8.01 -28.61
N ILE A 13 12.45 6.99 -27.76
CA ILE A 13 13.61 6.79 -26.89
C ILE A 13 14.73 6.29 -27.80
N ARG A 14 15.71 7.14 -28.11
CA ARG A 14 16.93 6.72 -28.85
C ARG A 14 17.61 5.63 -28.03
N ALA A 15 18.11 4.60 -28.72
CA ALA A 15 18.90 3.53 -28.11
C ALA A 15 20.07 4.05 -27.25
N ASP A 16 20.55 5.25 -27.54
CA ASP A 16 21.64 5.95 -26.85
C ASP A 16 21.28 6.39 -25.41
N GLN A 17 19.99 6.54 -25.05
CA GLN A 17 19.56 6.89 -23.68
C GLN A 17 19.39 5.68 -22.76
N LEU A 18 19.40 4.46 -23.29
CA LEU A 18 19.47 3.22 -22.52
C LEU A 18 20.89 2.71 -22.29
N ALA A 19 21.89 3.43 -22.81
CA ALA A 19 23.30 3.04 -22.81
C ALA A 19 24.09 3.59 -21.60
N HIS A 20 23.65 3.36 -20.40
CA HIS A 20 24.55 3.21 -19.27
C HIS A 20 24.92 1.75 -19.05
N HIS A 21 25.17 1.03 -20.15
CA HIS A 21 25.78 -0.28 -20.15
C HIS A 21 27.25 -0.11 -20.55
N ARG A 22 28.18 -0.37 -19.64
CA ARG A 22 29.59 -0.48 -19.99
C ARG A 22 29.76 -1.67 -20.92
N LEU A 23 30.23 -1.41 -22.15
CA LEU A 23 30.79 -2.40 -23.04
C LEU A 23 32.13 -2.84 -22.46
N VAL A 24 32.26 -4.13 -22.13
CA VAL A 24 33.56 -4.75 -21.87
C VAL A 24 33.93 -5.47 -23.16
N GLU A 25 34.85 -4.88 -23.94
CA GLU A 25 35.40 -5.51 -25.13
C GLU A 25 36.53 -6.44 -24.73
N GLY A 26 36.35 -7.73 -25.01
CA GLY A 26 37.39 -8.73 -25.01
C GLY A 26 37.39 -9.51 -26.31
N PRO A 27 38.51 -10.09 -26.78
CA PRO A 27 38.57 -10.76 -28.06
C PRO A 27 37.65 -11.98 -28.09
N GLY A 28 36.46 -11.82 -28.71
CA GLY A 28 35.56 -12.91 -29.05
C GLY A 28 34.19 -12.94 -28.43
N ALA A 29 33.79 -12.04 -27.51
CA ALA A 29 32.42 -12.00 -26.98
C ALA A 29 32.03 -10.59 -26.50
N THR A 30 31.02 -9.99 -27.10
CA THR A 30 30.38 -8.77 -26.60
C THR A 30 29.30 -9.15 -25.60
N THR A 31 29.54 -8.91 -24.31
CA THR A 31 28.61 -9.24 -23.22
C THR A 31 27.85 -8.01 -22.76
N PHE A 32 26.52 -8.07 -22.69
CA PHE A 32 25.68 -7.00 -22.17
C PHE A 32 25.26 -7.29 -20.72
N ILE A 33 25.53 -6.38 -19.81
CA ILE A 33 25.08 -6.48 -18.42
C ILE A 33 23.73 -5.80 -18.29
N GLY A 34 22.65 -6.57 -18.09
CA GLY A 34 21.32 -6.05 -17.80
C GLY A 34 21.11 -5.92 -16.29
N PHE A 35 20.86 -4.72 -15.79
CA PHE A 35 20.46 -4.52 -14.40
C PHE A 35 19.03 -4.99 -14.16
N ALA A 36 18.87 -6.04 -13.35
CA ALA A 36 17.57 -6.45 -12.82
C ALA A 36 17.36 -5.82 -11.43
N ALA A 37 16.22 -5.14 -11.27
CA ALA A 37 15.81 -4.43 -10.06
C ALA A 37 15.32 -5.36 -8.92
N SER A 38 15.76 -6.62 -8.87
CA SER A 38 15.47 -7.54 -7.77
C SER A 38 16.66 -8.45 -7.54
N GLY A 39 17.07 -8.64 -6.30
CA GLY A 39 18.29 -9.29 -5.82
C GLY A 39 18.51 -10.76 -6.20
N PHE A 40 18.26 -11.13 -7.45
CA PHE A 40 18.66 -12.39 -8.04
C PHE A 40 19.92 -12.17 -8.89
N MET A 41 20.82 -13.14 -8.84
CA MET A 41 22.03 -13.18 -9.65
C MET A 41 21.70 -12.76 -11.09
N THR A 42 22.32 -11.68 -11.56
CA THR A 42 22.23 -11.23 -12.95
C THR A 42 22.93 -12.27 -13.81
N ARG A 43 22.16 -13.08 -14.53
CA ARG A 43 22.70 -13.93 -15.59
C ARG A 43 23.12 -13.01 -16.73
N GLU A 44 24.39 -13.04 -17.11
CA GLU A 44 24.86 -12.39 -18.31
C GLU A 44 24.17 -13.00 -19.53
N LEU A 45 23.60 -12.16 -20.39
CA LEU A 45 22.97 -12.57 -21.63
C LEU A 45 24.01 -12.49 -22.75
N SER A 46 24.14 -13.53 -23.53
CA SER A 46 24.90 -13.47 -24.79
C SER A 46 24.21 -12.50 -25.77
N TYR A 47 24.96 -11.97 -26.72
CA TYR A 47 24.42 -11.09 -27.76
C TYR A 47 23.26 -11.75 -28.52
N ARG A 48 23.39 -13.02 -28.81
CA ARG A 48 22.38 -13.85 -29.47
C ARG A 48 21.10 -13.98 -28.62
N GLU A 49 21.21 -14.26 -27.33
CA GLU A 49 20.08 -14.29 -26.40
C GLU A 49 19.39 -12.90 -26.30
N TRP A 50 20.17 -11.83 -26.34
CA TRP A 50 19.62 -10.45 -26.37
C TRP A 50 18.76 -10.20 -27.59
N ILE A 51 19.23 -10.57 -28.80
CA ILE A 51 18.46 -10.43 -30.04
C ILE A 51 17.18 -11.28 -29.98
N ALA A 52 17.28 -12.56 -29.61
CA ALA A 52 16.15 -13.47 -29.47
C ALA A 52 15.09 -12.92 -28.49
N ARG A 53 15.53 -12.38 -27.36
CA ARG A 53 14.64 -11.77 -26.36
C ARG A 53 13.97 -10.49 -26.83
N SER A 54 14.67 -9.69 -27.62
CA SER A 54 14.13 -8.44 -28.20
C SER A 54 13.08 -8.74 -29.26
N LEU A 55 13.32 -9.74 -30.11
CA LEU A 55 12.34 -10.24 -31.08
C LEU A 55 11.13 -10.84 -30.37
N ALA A 56 11.33 -11.73 -29.40
CA ALA A 56 10.22 -12.33 -28.65
C ALA A 56 9.31 -11.28 -28.01
N ARG A 57 9.90 -10.19 -27.45
CA ARG A 57 9.14 -9.07 -26.91
C ARG A 57 8.27 -8.38 -27.95
N ALA A 58 8.83 -8.10 -29.13
CA ALA A 58 8.11 -7.48 -30.24
C ALA A 58 6.98 -8.38 -30.78
N LEU A 59 7.25 -9.67 -30.90
CA LEU A 59 6.26 -10.62 -31.41
C LEU A 59 5.10 -10.82 -30.44
N LEU A 60 5.35 -10.80 -29.14
CA LEU A 60 4.32 -10.87 -28.11
C LEU A 60 3.51 -9.58 -27.96
N ALA A 61 3.99 -8.45 -28.46
CA ALA A 61 3.35 -7.15 -28.25
C ALA A 61 1.88 -7.14 -28.69
N ASP A 62 1.57 -7.73 -29.87
CA ASP A 62 0.23 -7.77 -30.43
C ASP A 62 -0.26 -9.21 -30.71
N ALA A 63 0.38 -10.22 -30.14
CA ALA A 63 0.02 -11.62 -30.40
C ALA A 63 -1.41 -12.00 -29.99
N LYS A 64 -2.04 -11.21 -29.10
CA LYS A 64 -3.43 -11.43 -28.65
C LYS A 64 -4.47 -10.69 -29.49
N GLN A 65 -4.05 -9.82 -30.40
CA GLN A 65 -4.95 -9.10 -31.32
C GLN A 65 -5.35 -10.01 -32.48
N PRO A 66 -6.53 -9.80 -33.10
CA PRO A 66 -6.89 -10.48 -34.33
C PRO A 66 -5.82 -10.29 -35.40
N GLY A 67 -5.36 -11.38 -36.04
CA GLY A 67 -4.28 -11.33 -37.04
C GLY A 67 -2.88 -11.06 -36.46
N GLY A 68 -2.75 -10.87 -35.15
CA GLY A 68 -1.46 -10.54 -34.50
C GLY A 68 -0.42 -11.65 -34.55
N THR A 69 -0.82 -12.90 -34.86
CA THR A 69 0.07 -14.05 -35.03
C THR A 69 0.23 -14.47 -36.51
N ASP A 70 -0.34 -13.71 -37.44
CA ASP A 70 -0.16 -13.96 -38.85
C ASP A 70 1.33 -13.78 -39.24
N PRO A 71 1.88 -14.63 -40.12
CA PRO A 71 3.28 -14.58 -40.51
C PRO A 71 3.72 -13.21 -41.03
N GLY A 72 2.84 -12.52 -41.77
CA GLY A 72 3.11 -11.16 -42.26
C GLY A 72 3.25 -10.14 -41.13
N ALA A 73 2.35 -10.20 -40.14
CA ALA A 73 2.38 -9.31 -38.95
C ALA A 73 3.58 -9.61 -38.05
N LEU A 74 3.93 -10.88 -37.87
CA LEU A 74 5.13 -11.30 -37.12
C LEU A 74 6.39 -10.79 -37.80
N ARG A 75 6.53 -10.96 -39.12
CA ARG A 75 7.65 -10.48 -39.90
C ARG A 75 7.81 -8.96 -39.82
N ALA A 76 6.72 -8.23 -40.00
CA ALA A 76 6.74 -6.77 -39.93
C ALA A 76 7.24 -6.25 -38.56
N ARG A 77 6.80 -6.85 -37.45
CA ARG A 77 7.28 -6.49 -36.10
C ARG A 77 8.74 -6.86 -35.88
N ALA A 78 9.17 -8.01 -36.36
CA ALA A 78 10.57 -8.41 -36.29
C ALA A 78 11.45 -7.46 -37.10
N ALA A 79 11.07 -7.12 -38.33
CA ALA A 79 11.75 -6.16 -39.17
C ALA A 79 11.82 -4.75 -38.56
N ALA A 80 10.71 -4.30 -37.94
CA ALA A 80 10.68 -3.03 -37.22
C ALA A 80 11.63 -3.02 -36.01
N THR A 81 11.81 -4.16 -35.34
CA THR A 81 12.75 -4.31 -34.21
C THR A 81 14.20 -4.20 -34.68
N LEU A 82 14.54 -4.80 -35.82
CA LEU A 82 15.88 -4.80 -36.40
C LEU A 82 16.18 -3.56 -37.25
N GLY A 83 15.15 -2.83 -37.66
CA GLY A 83 15.25 -1.66 -38.56
C GLY A 83 15.41 -2.03 -40.04
N ALA A 84 15.39 -3.31 -40.39
CA ALA A 84 15.46 -3.82 -41.74
C ALA A 84 14.71 -5.16 -41.87
N ASP A 85 14.15 -5.42 -43.05
CA ASP A 85 13.53 -6.69 -43.38
C ASP A 85 14.57 -7.67 -43.98
N ALA A 86 15.05 -8.55 -43.13
CA ALA A 86 16.06 -9.53 -43.50
C ALA A 86 15.42 -10.84 -44.09
N PRO A 87 16.08 -11.52 -45.06
CA PRO A 87 15.54 -12.73 -45.71
C PRO A 87 15.13 -13.83 -44.72
N TRP A 88 15.91 -14.03 -43.67
CA TRP A 88 15.65 -15.06 -42.66
C TRP A 88 14.42 -14.79 -41.77
N LEU A 89 13.89 -13.56 -41.76
CA LEU A 89 12.68 -13.24 -41.00
C LEU A 89 11.42 -13.88 -41.59
N LYS A 90 11.40 -14.11 -42.90
CA LYS A 90 10.24 -14.75 -43.57
C LYS A 90 10.02 -16.18 -43.08
N PRO A 91 10.99 -17.10 -43.17
CA PRO A 91 10.82 -18.48 -42.70
C PRO A 91 10.62 -18.52 -41.14
N LEU A 92 11.31 -17.69 -40.38
CA LEU A 92 11.09 -17.58 -38.95
C LEU A 92 9.64 -17.22 -38.61
N ALA A 93 9.09 -16.20 -39.29
CA ALA A 93 7.71 -15.77 -39.07
C ALA A 93 6.69 -16.83 -39.46
N GLN A 94 6.96 -17.57 -40.54
CA GLN A 94 6.13 -18.69 -40.97
C GLN A 94 6.13 -19.82 -39.93
N ALA A 95 7.29 -20.23 -39.45
CA ALA A 95 7.40 -21.31 -38.45
C ALA A 95 6.70 -20.91 -37.13
N LEU A 96 6.81 -19.66 -36.69
CA LEU A 96 6.11 -19.14 -35.51
C LEU A 96 4.60 -18.97 -35.74
N GLY A 97 4.16 -18.55 -36.94
CA GLY A 97 2.77 -18.36 -37.30
C GLY A 97 1.97 -19.68 -37.35
N ASN A 98 2.62 -20.81 -37.58
CA ASN A 98 2.02 -22.15 -37.56
C ASN A 98 1.66 -22.61 -36.11
N ARG A 99 2.05 -21.91 -35.08
CA ARG A 99 1.67 -22.25 -33.70
C ARG A 99 0.21 -21.96 -33.46
N SER A 100 -0.47 -22.85 -32.70
CA SER A 100 -1.88 -22.63 -32.34
C SER A 100 -2.08 -21.38 -31.47
N GLN A 101 -3.25 -20.77 -31.56
CA GLN A 101 -3.65 -19.64 -30.70
C GLN A 101 -3.58 -20.00 -29.20
N ALA A 102 -3.89 -21.27 -28.86
CA ALA A 102 -3.77 -21.73 -27.46
C ALA A 102 -2.30 -21.70 -26.97
N THR A 103 -1.36 -22.06 -27.83
CA THR A 103 0.08 -21.98 -27.56
C THR A 103 0.51 -20.54 -27.37
N TRP A 104 0.11 -19.63 -28.27
CA TRP A 104 0.43 -18.19 -28.15
C TRP A 104 -0.09 -17.56 -26.85
N ARG A 105 -1.29 -17.93 -26.40
CA ARG A 105 -1.89 -17.41 -25.15
C ARG A 105 -1.10 -17.83 -23.90
N ARG A 106 -0.44 -18.99 -23.92
CA ARG A 106 0.32 -19.57 -22.81
C ARG A 106 1.81 -19.23 -22.84
N THR A 107 2.31 -18.78 -23.98
CA THR A 107 3.74 -18.50 -24.18
C THR A 107 4.11 -17.17 -23.49
N ASP A 108 5.06 -17.23 -22.58
CA ASP A 108 5.68 -16.07 -21.97
C ASP A 108 6.94 -15.62 -22.72
N LEU A 109 7.50 -14.47 -22.34
CA LEU A 109 8.69 -13.90 -22.97
C LEU A 109 9.91 -14.83 -22.91
N PRO A 110 10.27 -15.45 -21.76
CA PRO A 110 11.41 -16.38 -21.70
C PRO A 110 11.23 -17.61 -22.58
N ALA A 111 10.01 -18.17 -22.63
CA ALA A 111 9.73 -19.35 -23.43
C ALA A 111 9.80 -19.04 -24.95
N LEU A 112 9.24 -17.90 -25.39
CA LEU A 112 9.34 -17.51 -26.79
C LEU A 112 10.77 -17.15 -27.18
N ALA A 113 11.51 -16.47 -26.30
CA ALA A 113 12.90 -16.11 -26.57
C ALA A 113 13.79 -17.36 -26.73
N ARG A 114 13.63 -18.37 -25.88
CA ARG A 114 14.30 -19.67 -26.06
C ARG A 114 13.90 -20.35 -27.35
N ALA A 115 12.61 -20.39 -27.64
CA ALA A 115 12.13 -21.01 -28.86
C ALA A 115 12.72 -20.34 -30.12
N ILE A 116 12.82 -19.00 -30.14
CA ILE A 116 13.47 -18.28 -31.25
C ILE A 116 14.97 -18.57 -31.30
N HIS A 117 15.64 -18.57 -30.15
CA HIS A 117 17.07 -18.84 -30.04
C HIS A 117 17.46 -20.19 -30.60
N ASP A 118 16.60 -21.20 -30.45
CA ASP A 118 16.84 -22.60 -30.84
C ASP A 118 16.32 -22.92 -32.25
N MET A 119 15.86 -21.90 -33.00
CA MET A 119 15.32 -22.10 -34.37
C MET A 119 16.45 -22.05 -35.43
N PRO A 120 16.49 -23.00 -36.39
CA PRO A 120 17.48 -22.96 -37.48
C PRO A 120 17.43 -21.69 -38.31
N GLU A 121 16.22 -21.09 -38.47
CA GLU A 121 16.02 -19.84 -39.18
C GLU A 121 16.70 -18.66 -38.46
N PHE A 122 16.83 -18.74 -37.16
CA PHE A 122 17.54 -17.74 -36.37
C PHE A 122 19.06 -17.94 -36.44
N ASP A 123 19.54 -19.18 -36.62
CA ASP A 123 20.98 -19.46 -36.84
C ASP A 123 21.48 -18.80 -38.10
N ALA A 124 20.69 -18.85 -39.18
CA ALA A 124 21.03 -18.24 -40.47
C ALA A 124 21.22 -16.69 -40.35
N ALA A 125 20.67 -16.07 -39.33
CA ALA A 125 20.87 -14.64 -39.08
C ALA A 125 22.32 -14.29 -38.68
N PHE A 126 23.07 -15.23 -38.09
CA PHE A 126 24.43 -15.03 -37.59
C PHE A 126 25.50 -15.61 -38.55
N GLU A 127 25.10 -16.28 -39.61
CA GLU A 127 25.96 -16.74 -40.69
C GLU A 127 26.25 -15.64 -41.72
N GLN A 128 25.55 -14.48 -41.62
CA GLN A 128 25.75 -13.32 -42.47
C GLN A 128 26.94 -12.48 -42.03
N ASN A 129 27.52 -11.69 -42.94
CA ASN A 129 28.67 -10.82 -42.65
C ASN A 129 28.39 -9.78 -41.56
N GLU A 130 27.13 -9.35 -41.40
CA GLU A 130 26.73 -8.47 -40.30
C GLU A 130 25.69 -9.17 -39.44
N PRO A 131 25.95 -9.36 -38.13
CA PRO A 131 24.96 -9.91 -37.21
C PRO A 131 23.79 -8.95 -37.03
N PRO A 132 22.55 -9.44 -36.83
CA PRO A 132 21.37 -8.61 -36.67
C PRO A 132 21.52 -7.70 -35.47
N ARG A 133 21.12 -6.41 -35.61
CA ARG A 133 21.17 -5.40 -34.55
C ARG A 133 19.77 -4.93 -34.18
N VAL A 134 19.48 -4.82 -32.88
CA VAL A 134 18.24 -4.23 -32.39
C VAL A 134 18.26 -2.72 -32.59
N ARG A 135 17.42 -2.18 -33.46
CA ARG A 135 17.25 -0.75 -33.74
C ARG A 135 16.11 -0.13 -32.96
N ARG A 136 15.07 -0.93 -32.64
CA ARG A 136 13.92 -0.51 -31.84
C ARG A 136 13.52 -1.60 -30.86
N ILE A 137 13.11 -1.20 -29.67
CA ILE A 137 12.44 -2.09 -28.74
C ILE A 137 10.94 -1.83 -28.86
N ILE A 138 10.23 -2.81 -29.43
CA ILE A 138 8.77 -2.76 -29.51
C ILE A 138 8.21 -3.29 -28.19
N LEU A 139 7.51 -2.43 -27.48
CA LEU A 139 6.82 -2.75 -26.25
C LEU A 139 5.32 -2.85 -26.54
N ARG A 140 4.70 -3.84 -25.95
CA ARG A 140 3.22 -3.87 -25.90
C ARG A 140 2.76 -2.57 -25.20
N PRO A 141 1.80 -1.83 -25.76
CA PRO A 141 1.20 -0.71 -25.06
C PRO A 141 0.74 -1.16 -23.67
N ALA A 142 1.10 -0.42 -22.67
CA ALA A 142 0.64 -0.71 -21.32
C ALA A 142 -0.89 -0.54 -21.31
N GLN A 143 -1.58 -1.54 -20.79
CA GLN A 143 -3.04 -1.55 -20.68
C GLN A 143 -3.41 -1.84 -19.24
N MET A 144 -4.54 -1.30 -18.79
CA MET A 144 -5.13 -1.74 -17.53
C MET A 144 -5.42 -3.24 -17.60
N LEU A 145 -5.22 -3.94 -16.52
CA LEU A 145 -5.54 -5.35 -16.40
C LEU A 145 -7.05 -5.53 -16.14
N PRO A 146 -7.64 -6.65 -16.59
CA PRO A 146 -8.99 -6.99 -16.18
C PRO A 146 -9.04 -7.13 -14.65
N ARG A 147 -10.04 -6.53 -14.04
CA ARG A 147 -10.28 -6.63 -12.61
C ARG A 147 -11.08 -7.92 -12.30
N PRO A 148 -10.90 -8.51 -11.12
CA PRO A 148 -11.75 -9.60 -10.66
C PRO A 148 -13.23 -9.21 -10.67
N MET A 149 -14.10 -10.18 -10.85
CA MET A 149 -15.56 -10.01 -10.72
C MET A 149 -15.87 -9.39 -9.34
N GLY A 150 -16.74 -8.39 -9.32
CA GLY A 150 -17.07 -7.62 -8.12
C GLY A 150 -16.22 -6.36 -7.90
N LEU A 151 -15.08 -6.21 -8.64
CA LEU A 151 -14.28 -4.98 -8.66
C LEU A 151 -14.38 -4.24 -10.00
N ASP A 152 -14.98 -4.81 -11.00
CA ASP A 152 -15.09 -4.31 -12.37
C ASP A 152 -16.00 -3.07 -12.49
N HIS A 153 -17.00 -2.94 -11.61
CA HIS A 153 -17.96 -1.85 -11.61
C HIS A 153 -17.46 -0.57 -10.90
N PHE A 154 -16.33 -0.62 -10.16
CA PHE A 154 -15.81 0.59 -9.54
C PHE A 154 -15.18 1.54 -10.56
N ALA A 155 -15.59 2.82 -10.51
CA ALA A 155 -15.01 3.87 -11.36
C ALA A 155 -13.63 4.28 -10.85
N LEU A 156 -12.60 3.51 -11.24
CA LEU A 156 -11.21 3.80 -10.90
C LEU A 156 -10.53 4.56 -12.05
N PRO A 157 -9.58 5.47 -11.76
CA PRO A 157 -8.82 6.17 -12.76
C PRO A 157 -8.12 5.21 -13.74
N HIS A 158 -8.24 5.50 -15.05
CA HIS A 158 -7.57 4.75 -16.11
C HIS A 158 -6.14 5.28 -16.26
N ILE A 159 -5.17 4.55 -15.73
CA ILE A 159 -3.75 4.96 -15.67
C ILE A 159 -2.86 3.81 -16.16
N PRO A 160 -2.77 3.56 -17.46
CA PRO A 160 -1.98 2.46 -18.01
C PRO A 160 -0.47 2.69 -18.04
N THR A 161 0.00 3.95 -17.95
CA THR A 161 1.43 4.30 -18.06
C THR A 161 1.91 5.19 -16.93
N LEU A 162 3.24 5.27 -16.74
CA LEU A 162 3.85 6.20 -15.78
C LEU A 162 3.66 7.67 -16.19
N ALA A 163 3.58 7.96 -17.50
CA ALA A 163 3.30 9.31 -17.98
C ALA A 163 1.90 9.77 -17.57
N GLU A 164 0.89 8.89 -17.74
CA GLU A 164 -0.48 9.17 -17.29
C GLU A 164 -0.58 9.24 -15.77
N LEU A 165 0.20 8.43 -15.04
CA LEU A 165 0.29 8.54 -13.58
C LEU A 165 0.87 9.90 -13.15
N ALA A 166 1.95 10.35 -13.80
CA ALA A 166 2.54 11.67 -13.53
C ALA A 166 1.52 12.78 -13.80
N GLN A 167 0.87 12.74 -14.96
CA GLN A 167 -0.17 13.70 -15.33
C GLN A 167 -1.34 13.68 -14.33
N TRP A 168 -1.83 12.50 -13.98
CA TRP A 168 -2.93 12.35 -13.02
C TRP A 168 -2.54 12.86 -11.63
N LEU A 169 -1.28 12.70 -11.19
CA LEU A 169 -0.77 13.25 -9.93
C LEU A 169 -0.40 14.74 -9.99
N GLU A 170 -0.49 15.38 -11.17
CA GLU A 170 -0.02 16.75 -11.42
C GLU A 170 1.47 16.92 -11.13
N LEU A 171 2.25 15.94 -11.53
CA LEU A 171 3.70 15.90 -11.39
C LEU A 171 4.34 15.82 -12.77
N ASP A 172 5.53 16.39 -12.92
CA ASP A 172 6.40 16.06 -14.06
C ASP A 172 7.04 14.66 -13.88
N ALA A 173 7.60 14.13 -14.96
CA ALA A 173 8.20 12.81 -14.97
C ALA A 173 9.38 12.68 -14.01
N ASP A 174 10.21 13.73 -13.92
CA ASP A 174 11.40 13.75 -13.05
C ASP A 174 10.98 13.79 -11.58
N ARG A 175 9.93 14.54 -11.25
CA ARG A 175 9.39 14.60 -9.89
C ARG A 175 8.77 13.27 -9.47
N LEU A 176 8.01 12.62 -10.36
CA LEU A 176 7.50 11.27 -10.10
C LEU A 176 8.65 10.28 -9.90
N ALA A 177 9.66 10.30 -10.78
CA ALA A 177 10.85 9.46 -10.68
C ALA A 177 11.57 9.68 -9.34
N TRP A 178 11.75 10.93 -8.93
CA TRP A 178 12.38 11.28 -7.65
C TRP A 178 11.57 10.79 -6.44
N LEU A 179 10.24 10.98 -6.42
CA LEU A 179 9.39 10.51 -5.33
C LEU A 179 9.33 8.98 -5.23
N THR A 180 9.50 8.28 -6.35
CA THR A 180 9.46 6.80 -6.40
C THR A 180 10.83 6.15 -6.25
N SER A 181 11.94 6.85 -6.56
CA SER A 181 13.31 6.32 -6.51
C SER A 181 13.84 6.18 -5.08
N ALA A 182 13.33 6.95 -4.13
CA ALA A 182 13.76 6.85 -2.73
C ALA A 182 13.58 5.45 -2.14
N ALA A 183 12.64 4.66 -2.65
CA ALA A 183 12.49 3.25 -2.30
C ALA A 183 13.59 2.34 -2.89
N GLN A 184 14.31 2.78 -3.93
CA GLN A 184 15.36 2.03 -4.63
C GLN A 184 16.78 2.51 -4.28
N ALA A 185 16.94 3.73 -3.81
CA ALA A 185 18.23 4.37 -3.55
C ALA A 185 19.05 3.74 -2.39
N PHE A 186 18.44 2.83 -1.62
CA PHE A 186 19.12 2.08 -0.55
C PHE A 186 20.14 1.03 -1.05
N ARG A 187 20.47 1.00 -2.35
CA ARG A 187 21.53 0.16 -2.93
C ARG A 187 22.74 0.91 -3.43
N ALA A 188 22.75 2.24 -3.37
CA ALA A 188 23.98 2.98 -3.67
C ALA A 188 24.97 2.78 -2.50
N PRO A 189 26.27 2.47 -2.78
CA PRO A 189 27.27 2.52 -1.74
C PRO A 189 27.26 3.94 -1.16
N THR A 190 27.25 4.03 0.16
CA THR A 190 27.40 5.29 0.89
C THR A 190 28.76 5.89 0.53
N ASP A 191 28.78 6.83 -0.39
CA ASP A 191 29.90 7.75 -0.52
C ASP A 191 29.78 8.72 0.66
N PRO A 192 30.76 8.79 1.55
CA PRO A 192 30.71 9.66 2.72
C PRO A 192 30.57 11.15 2.40
N ASP A 193 30.84 11.57 1.17
CA ASP A 193 30.74 12.96 0.72
C ASP A 193 29.44 13.29 -0.05
N THR A 194 28.64 12.31 -0.42
CA THR A 194 27.33 12.56 -1.02
C THR A 194 26.28 12.71 0.06
N ARG A 195 25.63 13.88 0.10
CA ARG A 195 24.44 14.13 0.94
C ARG A 195 23.46 12.98 0.76
N GLN A 196 23.15 12.26 1.85
CA GLN A 196 22.11 11.23 1.88
C GLN A 196 20.88 11.70 1.10
N PRO A 197 20.31 10.88 0.21
CA PRO A 197 19.09 11.25 -0.50
C PRO A 197 18.05 11.71 0.52
N ALA A 198 17.56 12.92 0.37
CA ALA A 198 16.69 13.54 1.35
C ALA A 198 15.44 12.66 1.54
N SER A 199 15.34 12.01 2.70
CA SER A 199 14.17 11.21 3.06
C SER A 199 12.88 11.98 2.77
N HIS A 200 11.89 11.34 2.14
CA HIS A 200 10.59 11.95 1.86
C HIS A 200 9.68 12.01 3.10
N TYR A 201 10.15 11.54 4.24
CA TYR A 201 9.44 11.46 5.50
C TYR A 201 10.15 12.25 6.59
N ARG A 202 9.37 12.69 7.59
CA ARG A 202 9.84 13.18 8.87
C ARG A 202 9.40 12.19 9.93
N TYR A 203 10.25 11.98 10.91
CA TYR A 203 9.99 11.04 12.01
C TYR A 203 9.60 11.81 13.28
N GLN A 204 8.54 11.31 13.93
CA GLN A 204 8.11 11.83 15.23
C GLN A 204 7.85 10.67 16.18
N LEU A 205 8.47 10.72 17.34
CA LEU A 205 8.26 9.73 18.40
C LEU A 205 7.17 10.22 19.35
N GLN A 206 6.18 9.38 19.62
CA GLN A 206 5.13 9.65 20.58
C GLN A 206 5.07 8.55 21.65
N PRO A 207 5.02 8.90 22.96
CA PRO A 207 4.90 7.91 24.01
C PRO A 207 3.57 7.16 23.93
N LYS A 208 3.60 5.82 24.10
CA LYS A 208 2.41 4.98 24.22
C LYS A 208 1.93 4.99 25.66
N ARG A 209 0.60 4.90 25.89
CA ARG A 209 0.00 4.87 27.25
C ARG A 209 0.48 3.70 28.13
N LEU A 210 0.89 2.60 27.53
CA LEU A 210 1.35 1.39 28.23
C LEU A 210 2.88 1.23 28.20
N GLY A 211 3.61 2.30 27.94
CA GLY A 211 5.07 2.31 27.78
C GLY A 211 5.53 2.06 26.34
N GLY A 212 6.78 2.42 26.05
CA GLY A 212 7.39 2.41 24.73
C GLY A 212 6.97 3.59 23.86
N MET A 213 7.58 3.69 22.67
CA MET A 213 7.38 4.78 21.73
C MET A 213 6.59 4.31 20.51
N ARG A 214 5.80 5.22 19.94
CA ARG A 214 5.16 5.07 18.64
C ARG A 214 5.90 5.91 17.63
N LEU A 215 6.36 5.31 16.56
CA LEU A 215 6.96 6.02 15.44
C LEU A 215 5.86 6.54 14.53
N LEU A 216 5.84 7.83 14.26
CA LEU A 216 5.07 8.43 13.18
C LEU A 216 6.01 8.80 12.06
N GLU A 217 5.69 8.31 10.87
CA GLU A 217 6.38 8.55 9.62
C GLU A 217 5.52 9.49 8.77
N ILE A 218 5.83 10.77 8.84
CA ILE A 218 5.00 11.85 8.29
C ILE A 218 5.55 12.24 6.92
N PRO A 219 4.82 12.02 5.81
CA PRO A 219 5.29 12.41 4.48
C PRO A 219 5.45 13.93 4.36
N LYS A 220 6.52 14.37 3.68
CA LYS A 220 6.74 15.77 3.33
C LYS A 220 5.68 16.25 2.33
N ALA A 221 5.56 17.57 2.15
CA ALA A 221 4.44 18.21 1.47
C ALA A 221 4.08 17.61 0.09
N ASP A 222 5.05 17.41 -0.79
CA ASP A 222 4.78 16.92 -2.14
C ASP A 222 4.31 15.47 -2.14
N LEU A 223 4.99 14.60 -1.41
CA LEU A 223 4.56 13.21 -1.25
C LEU A 223 3.19 13.14 -0.59
N LYS A 224 2.94 13.97 0.43
CA LYS A 224 1.65 14.02 1.12
C LYS A 224 0.52 14.45 0.18
N ARG A 225 0.78 15.39 -0.75
CA ARG A 225 -0.18 15.84 -1.76
C ARG A 225 -0.52 14.71 -2.73
N ALA A 226 0.50 14.03 -3.27
CA ALA A 226 0.31 12.86 -4.13
C ALA A 226 -0.47 11.74 -3.41
N GLN A 227 -0.13 11.43 -2.16
CA GLN A 227 -0.85 10.44 -1.36
C GLN A 227 -2.30 10.83 -1.06
N ARG A 228 -2.59 12.11 -0.84
CA ARG A 228 -3.99 12.57 -0.67
C ARG A 228 -4.80 12.35 -1.93
N ARG A 229 -4.25 12.69 -3.10
CA ARG A 229 -4.92 12.44 -4.36
C ARG A 229 -5.18 10.94 -4.60
N ILE A 230 -4.19 10.09 -4.32
CA ILE A 230 -4.36 8.63 -4.35
C ILE A 230 -5.49 8.18 -3.40
N LEU A 231 -5.56 8.75 -2.20
CA LEU A 231 -6.63 8.45 -1.25
C LEU A 231 -7.99 8.91 -1.77
N ASP A 232 -8.09 10.17 -2.17
CA ASP A 232 -9.37 10.83 -2.45
C ASP A 232 -9.97 10.36 -3.78
N ASP A 233 -9.16 10.27 -4.83
CA ASP A 233 -9.62 10.00 -6.19
C ASP A 233 -9.52 8.52 -6.59
N LEU A 234 -8.89 7.66 -5.77
CA LEU A 234 -8.76 6.24 -6.07
C LEU A 234 -9.21 5.35 -4.92
N LEU A 235 -8.56 5.43 -3.75
CA LEU A 235 -8.79 4.45 -2.68
C LEU A 235 -10.19 4.58 -2.04
N ARG A 236 -10.77 5.79 -1.98
CA ARG A 236 -12.14 6.01 -1.48
C ARG A 236 -13.22 5.37 -2.33
N HIS A 237 -12.91 5.06 -3.59
CA HIS A 237 -13.84 4.38 -4.50
C HIS A 237 -13.82 2.87 -4.35
N VAL A 238 -12.89 2.32 -3.56
CA VAL A 238 -12.78 0.89 -3.30
C VAL A 238 -13.29 0.62 -1.88
N PRO A 239 -14.43 -0.06 -1.70
CA PRO A 239 -14.99 -0.28 -0.38
C PRO A 239 -14.12 -1.22 0.46
N ALA A 240 -14.00 -0.92 1.74
CA ALA A 240 -13.50 -1.86 2.72
C ALA A 240 -14.54 -2.94 3.02
N HIS A 241 -14.13 -4.04 3.65
CA HIS A 241 -15.03 -5.09 4.12
C HIS A 241 -16.10 -4.54 5.09
N GLU A 242 -17.31 -5.10 5.08
CA GLU A 242 -18.43 -4.58 5.88
C GLU A 242 -18.17 -4.61 7.39
N ALA A 243 -17.40 -5.56 7.89
CA ALA A 243 -17.01 -5.63 9.29
C ALA A 243 -16.03 -4.52 9.73
N VAL A 244 -15.49 -3.72 8.79
CA VAL A 244 -14.48 -2.70 9.10
C VAL A 244 -15.14 -1.38 9.48
N HIS A 245 -14.82 -0.85 10.67
CA HIS A 245 -15.30 0.43 11.18
C HIS A 245 -14.22 1.51 11.26
N GLY A 246 -12.95 1.14 11.29
CA GLY A 246 -11.82 2.07 11.33
C GLY A 246 -11.49 2.64 9.95
N PHE A 247 -11.34 3.97 9.86
CA PHE A 247 -10.89 4.67 8.65
C PHE A 247 -11.84 4.53 7.44
N VAL A 248 -13.12 4.27 7.67
CA VAL A 248 -14.17 4.17 6.66
C VAL A 248 -15.13 5.34 6.80
N LEU A 249 -15.47 5.96 5.67
CA LEU A 249 -16.41 7.08 5.66
C LEU A 249 -17.78 6.63 6.21
N GLY A 250 -18.40 7.45 7.04
CA GLY A 250 -19.69 7.14 7.68
C GLY A 250 -19.61 6.16 8.84
N ARG A 251 -18.42 5.60 9.16
CA ARG A 251 -18.18 4.71 10.31
C ARG A 251 -17.29 5.38 11.35
N SER A 252 -17.40 4.94 12.59
CA SER A 252 -16.70 5.56 13.73
C SER A 252 -16.49 4.58 14.87
N VAL A 253 -15.79 5.01 15.90
CA VAL A 253 -15.68 4.29 17.18
C VAL A 253 -17.08 4.00 17.75
N ALA A 254 -18.03 4.93 17.59
CA ALA A 254 -19.40 4.74 18.07
C ALA A 254 -20.12 3.62 17.33
N SER A 255 -20.02 3.57 15.99
CA SER A 255 -20.62 2.49 15.20
C SER A 255 -19.97 1.14 15.49
N HIS A 256 -18.65 1.11 15.73
CA HIS A 256 -17.92 -0.08 16.13
C HIS A 256 -18.40 -0.61 17.51
N ALA A 257 -18.46 0.28 18.51
CA ALA A 257 -18.92 -0.08 19.84
C ALA A 257 -20.40 -0.51 19.86
N ALA A 258 -21.26 0.13 19.07
CA ALA A 258 -22.69 -0.18 19.01
C ALA A 258 -22.96 -1.63 18.52
N ALA A 259 -22.13 -2.17 17.61
CA ALA A 259 -22.26 -3.54 17.11
C ALA A 259 -22.11 -4.59 18.22
N HIS A 260 -21.44 -4.23 19.33
CA HIS A 260 -21.12 -5.14 20.44
C HIS A 260 -21.88 -4.80 21.73
N ALA A 261 -22.79 -3.84 21.72
CA ALA A 261 -23.52 -3.42 22.89
C ALA A 261 -24.54 -4.49 23.35
N GLY A 262 -24.67 -4.69 24.69
CA GLY A 262 -25.65 -5.59 25.29
C GLY A 262 -25.36 -7.08 25.10
N LYS A 263 -24.15 -7.46 24.68
CA LYS A 263 -23.76 -8.86 24.47
C LYS A 263 -23.30 -9.52 25.78
N GLU A 264 -23.54 -10.82 25.92
CA GLU A 264 -23.15 -11.57 27.11
C GLU A 264 -21.61 -11.70 27.25
N VAL A 265 -20.90 -11.80 26.12
CA VAL A 265 -19.44 -11.89 26.08
C VAL A 265 -18.90 -11.02 24.96
N VAL A 266 -17.86 -10.25 25.27
CA VAL A 266 -17.07 -9.50 24.29
C VAL A 266 -15.62 -9.97 24.37
N ILE A 267 -15.04 -10.33 23.23
CA ILE A 267 -13.66 -10.81 23.12
C ILE A 267 -12.91 -9.87 22.18
N GLY A 268 -11.82 -9.28 22.67
CA GLY A 268 -10.95 -8.39 21.91
C GLY A 268 -9.61 -9.04 21.61
N PHE A 269 -9.13 -8.86 20.39
CA PHE A 269 -7.78 -9.17 19.94
C PHE A 269 -7.16 -7.91 19.34
N ASP A 270 -5.85 -7.85 19.29
CA ASP A 270 -5.09 -6.72 18.75
C ASP A 270 -4.02 -7.25 17.80
N LEU A 271 -3.94 -6.67 16.59
CA LEU A 271 -2.92 -7.02 15.62
C LEU A 271 -1.63 -6.25 15.94
N ARG A 272 -0.54 -7.00 16.08
CA ARG A 272 0.76 -6.44 16.39
C ARG A 272 1.32 -5.69 15.18
N ASP A 273 1.79 -4.45 15.41
CA ASP A 273 2.45 -3.62 14.39
C ASP A 273 1.66 -3.57 13.08
N PHE A 274 0.37 -3.29 13.15
CA PHE A 274 -0.58 -3.44 12.03
C PHE A 274 -0.07 -2.76 10.75
N PHE A 275 0.30 -1.48 10.79
CA PHE A 275 0.82 -0.76 9.62
C PHE A 275 2.21 -1.27 9.20
N PRO A 276 3.25 -1.32 10.07
CA PRO A 276 4.56 -1.82 9.69
C PRO A 276 4.58 -3.30 9.30
N GLY A 277 3.57 -4.06 9.72
CA GLY A 277 3.38 -5.46 9.33
C GLY A 277 2.97 -5.64 7.87
N ILE A 278 2.38 -4.62 7.24
CA ILE A 278 1.94 -4.67 5.84
C ILE A 278 3.08 -4.25 4.93
N ARG A 279 3.69 -5.22 4.27
CA ARG A 279 4.84 -5.02 3.37
C ARG A 279 4.44 -4.44 2.01
N ALA A 280 5.38 -3.76 1.36
CA ALA A 280 5.23 -3.22 0.02
C ALA A 280 4.76 -4.26 -1.02
N SER A 281 5.18 -5.52 -0.91
CA SER A 281 4.72 -6.59 -1.81
C SER A 281 3.22 -6.82 -1.76
N ARG A 282 2.60 -6.69 -0.58
CA ARG A 282 1.15 -6.81 -0.40
C ARG A 282 0.41 -5.60 -0.96
N VAL A 283 0.94 -4.41 -0.73
CA VAL A 283 0.43 -3.16 -1.33
C VAL A 283 0.51 -3.22 -2.85
N HIS A 284 1.63 -3.70 -3.40
CA HIS A 284 1.80 -3.92 -4.84
C HIS A 284 0.76 -4.90 -5.39
N ALA A 285 0.54 -6.04 -4.73
CA ALA A 285 -0.48 -7.01 -5.12
C ALA A 285 -1.89 -6.40 -5.13
N THR A 286 -2.20 -5.52 -4.16
CA THR A 286 -3.47 -4.78 -4.12
C THR A 286 -3.64 -3.90 -5.36
N TRP A 287 -2.63 -3.12 -5.77
CA TRP A 287 -2.68 -2.32 -6.99
C TRP A 287 -2.86 -3.17 -8.23
N ARG A 288 -2.18 -4.32 -8.31
CA ARG A 288 -2.34 -5.28 -9.42
C ARG A 288 -3.76 -5.84 -9.48
N THR A 289 -4.37 -6.16 -8.35
CA THR A 289 -5.77 -6.61 -8.24
C THR A 289 -6.75 -5.54 -8.69
N LEU A 290 -6.45 -4.26 -8.42
CA LEU A 290 -7.24 -3.13 -8.89
C LEU A 290 -7.05 -2.82 -10.39
N GLY A 291 -6.24 -3.61 -11.11
CA GLY A 291 -6.09 -3.55 -12.56
C GLY A 291 -4.92 -2.69 -13.04
N TYR A 292 -4.09 -2.14 -12.16
CA TYR A 292 -2.96 -1.31 -12.60
C TYR A 292 -1.82 -2.13 -13.17
N PRO A 293 -1.22 -1.71 -14.32
CA PRO A 293 -0.07 -2.39 -14.92
C PRO A 293 1.15 -2.35 -14.00
N GLU A 294 2.09 -3.27 -14.23
CA GLU A 294 3.26 -3.48 -13.38
C GLU A 294 4.03 -2.19 -13.04
N GLY A 295 4.34 -1.35 -14.05
CA GLY A 295 5.08 -0.10 -13.85
C GLY A 295 4.33 0.89 -12.96
N VAL A 296 3.02 1.05 -13.20
CA VAL A 296 2.16 1.95 -12.41
C VAL A 296 1.96 1.40 -10.99
N ALA A 297 1.71 0.08 -10.85
CA ALA A 297 1.56 -0.56 -9.54
C ALA A 297 2.83 -0.42 -8.69
N ARG A 298 4.03 -0.53 -9.29
CA ARG A 298 5.31 -0.27 -8.59
C ARG A 298 5.43 1.17 -8.15
N ALA A 299 5.12 2.13 -9.00
CA ALA A 299 5.19 3.55 -8.67
C ALA A 299 4.20 3.91 -7.55
N LEU A 300 2.94 3.47 -7.64
CA LEU A 300 1.94 3.64 -6.58
C LEU A 300 2.38 3.00 -5.25
N THR A 301 3.02 1.82 -5.32
CA THR A 301 3.58 1.17 -4.13
C THR A 301 4.69 1.99 -3.51
N ALA A 302 5.62 2.49 -4.31
CA ALA A 302 6.73 3.33 -3.84
C ALA A 302 6.23 4.64 -3.21
N LEU A 303 5.20 5.26 -3.79
CA LEU A 303 4.56 6.46 -3.22
C LEU A 303 3.86 6.20 -1.89
N CYS A 304 3.36 4.98 -1.65
CA CYS A 304 2.54 4.65 -0.48
C CYS A 304 3.29 3.85 0.60
N THR A 305 4.51 3.39 0.34
CA THR A 305 5.32 2.63 1.29
C THR A 305 6.62 3.33 1.62
N HIS A 306 7.17 3.00 2.79
CA HIS A 306 8.42 3.59 3.26
C HIS A 306 9.28 2.53 3.94
N ARG A 307 10.61 2.70 3.90
CA ARG A 307 11.57 2.00 4.73
C ARG A 307 12.13 3.00 5.74
N THR A 308 12.01 2.70 7.02
CA THR A 308 12.54 3.57 8.08
C THR A 308 14.06 3.62 8.02
N ASP A 309 14.63 4.79 8.25
CA ASP A 309 16.08 5.00 8.28
C ASP A 309 16.72 4.20 9.41
N ASP A 310 17.87 3.59 9.17
CA ASP A 310 18.55 2.70 10.12
C ASP A 310 18.87 3.41 11.44
N ALA A 311 19.31 4.67 11.40
CA ALA A 311 19.58 5.48 12.59
C ALA A 311 18.33 5.70 13.48
N VAL A 312 17.13 5.77 12.87
CA VAL A 312 15.87 5.88 13.63
C VAL A 312 15.51 4.55 14.27
N ILE A 313 15.75 3.43 13.56
CA ILE A 313 15.53 2.08 14.08
C ILE A 313 16.47 1.80 15.26
N GLU A 314 17.75 2.14 15.15
CA GLU A 314 18.73 2.01 16.22
C GLU A 314 18.33 2.79 17.48
N ARG A 315 17.98 4.07 17.31
CA ARG A 315 17.49 4.90 18.40
C ARG A 315 16.27 4.30 19.10
N LEU A 316 15.30 3.76 18.36
CA LEU A 316 14.12 3.11 18.93
C LEU A 316 14.46 1.82 19.69
N ARG A 317 15.50 1.10 19.29
CA ARG A 317 16.00 -0.09 19.98
C ARG A 317 16.71 0.28 21.29
N ASP A 318 17.55 1.30 21.25
CA ASP A 318 18.28 1.79 22.42
C ASP A 318 17.34 2.31 23.51
N ASP A 319 16.26 2.99 23.11
CA ASP A 319 15.18 3.43 24.02
C ASP A 319 14.33 2.25 24.57
N GLY A 320 14.66 0.99 24.23
CA GLY A 320 13.95 -0.23 24.66
C GLY A 320 12.51 -0.35 24.13
N GLY A 321 12.11 0.52 23.19
CA GLY A 321 10.75 0.58 22.66
C GLY A 321 10.49 -0.34 21.47
N LEU A 322 11.52 -1.00 20.90
CA LEU A 322 11.44 -1.78 19.68
C LEU A 322 12.16 -3.11 19.82
N ASP A 323 11.42 -4.20 19.67
CA ASP A 323 12.01 -5.54 19.62
C ASP A 323 12.55 -5.90 18.22
N TRP A 324 13.20 -7.04 18.11
CA TRP A 324 13.82 -7.50 16.86
C TRP A 324 12.82 -7.63 15.71
N ILE A 325 11.58 -8.12 15.99
CA ILE A 325 10.54 -8.27 14.96
C ILE A 325 10.09 -6.91 14.44
N GLY A 326 9.84 -5.97 15.35
CA GLY A 326 9.48 -4.59 15.01
C GLY A 326 10.57 -3.90 14.19
N ALA A 327 11.84 -4.05 14.60
CA ALA A 327 12.99 -3.52 13.87
C ALA A 327 13.06 -4.07 12.44
N ARG A 328 12.90 -5.38 12.28
CA ARG A 328 12.87 -6.03 10.96
C ARG A 328 11.70 -5.58 10.08
N ARG A 329 10.54 -5.27 10.68
CA ARG A 329 9.37 -4.73 9.97
C ARG A 329 9.66 -3.32 9.45
N LEU A 330 10.23 -2.46 10.28
CA LEU A 330 10.60 -1.08 9.91
C LEU A 330 11.76 -1.04 8.90
N ALA A 331 12.71 -1.96 8.97
CA ALA A 331 13.83 -2.07 8.03
C ALA A 331 13.44 -2.59 6.63
N ALA A 332 12.21 -3.05 6.44
CA ALA A 332 11.68 -3.43 5.13
C ALA A 332 10.64 -2.39 4.65
N PRO A 333 10.45 -2.17 3.34
CA PRO A 333 9.39 -1.30 2.85
C PRO A 333 8.00 -1.76 3.31
N HIS A 334 7.29 -0.88 4.01
CA HIS A 334 6.02 -1.13 4.69
C HIS A 334 5.05 0.06 4.59
N LEU A 335 3.82 -0.09 5.07
CA LEU A 335 2.89 1.04 5.20
C LEU A 335 3.30 1.94 6.38
N PRO A 336 3.67 3.22 6.12
CA PRO A 336 4.09 4.14 7.16
C PRO A 336 2.91 4.59 8.03
N GLN A 337 3.13 4.65 9.34
CA GLN A 337 2.14 5.21 10.27
C GLN A 337 2.22 6.75 10.26
N GLY A 338 1.29 7.40 9.56
CA GLY A 338 1.25 8.86 9.38
C GLY A 338 0.99 9.29 7.95
N SER A 339 1.02 8.35 6.99
CA SER A 339 0.64 8.59 5.60
C SER A 339 -0.88 8.66 5.43
N PRO A 340 -1.41 9.57 4.60
CA PRO A 340 -2.84 9.61 4.26
C PRO A 340 -3.39 8.31 3.68
N CYS A 341 -2.60 7.60 2.85
CA CYS A 341 -3.04 6.38 2.17
C CYS A 341 -3.03 5.13 3.07
N SER A 342 -2.17 5.11 4.10
CA SER A 342 -1.94 3.89 4.89
C SER A 342 -3.21 3.31 5.51
N PRO A 343 -4.16 4.10 6.05
CA PRO A 343 -5.39 3.55 6.63
C PRO A 343 -6.26 2.80 5.62
N ALA A 344 -6.49 3.39 4.43
CA ALA A 344 -7.30 2.78 3.39
C ALA A 344 -6.62 1.54 2.79
N LEU A 345 -5.31 1.62 2.50
CA LEU A 345 -4.53 0.49 2.01
C LEU A 345 -4.47 -0.66 3.02
N ALA A 346 -4.35 -0.34 4.31
CA ALA A 346 -4.36 -1.36 5.36
C ALA A 346 -5.68 -2.12 5.40
N ASN A 347 -6.81 -1.41 5.23
CA ASN A 347 -8.12 -2.04 5.14
C ASN A 347 -8.23 -2.97 3.92
N LEU A 348 -7.75 -2.54 2.75
CA LEU A 348 -7.76 -3.38 1.54
C LEU A 348 -6.81 -4.59 1.67
N CYS A 349 -5.63 -4.39 2.23
CA CYS A 349 -4.70 -5.48 2.51
C CYS A 349 -5.23 -6.49 3.54
N ALA A 350 -6.07 -6.08 4.47
CA ALA A 350 -6.69 -6.94 5.47
C ALA A 350 -8.05 -7.53 5.02
N PHE A 351 -8.52 -7.26 3.80
CA PHE A 351 -9.85 -7.70 3.34
C PHE A 351 -10.07 -9.21 3.47
N ARG A 352 -9.09 -10.03 3.11
CA ARG A 352 -9.19 -11.49 3.24
C ARG A 352 -9.19 -11.96 4.71
N LEU A 353 -8.46 -11.24 5.57
CA LEU A 353 -8.51 -11.47 7.02
C LEU A 353 -9.94 -11.25 7.53
N ASP A 354 -10.55 -10.11 7.16
CA ASP A 354 -11.90 -9.77 7.60
C ASP A 354 -12.94 -10.79 7.10
N LEU A 355 -12.86 -11.18 5.83
CA LEU A 355 -13.73 -12.18 5.23
C LEU A 355 -13.68 -13.53 5.98
N ARG A 356 -12.47 -14.00 6.30
CA ARG A 356 -12.27 -15.27 7.03
C ARG A 356 -12.73 -15.17 8.50
N LEU A 357 -12.46 -14.03 9.16
CA LEU A 357 -12.86 -13.83 10.56
C LEU A 357 -14.37 -13.62 10.70
N GLU A 358 -15.04 -13.03 9.73
CA GLU A 358 -16.51 -12.95 9.71
C GLU A 358 -17.13 -14.33 9.51
N GLY A 359 -16.60 -15.14 8.60
CA GLY A 359 -17.01 -16.54 8.45
C GLY A 359 -16.78 -17.36 9.73
N LEU A 360 -15.66 -17.15 10.42
CA LEU A 360 -15.41 -17.77 11.71
C LEU A 360 -16.42 -17.32 12.77
N ALA A 361 -16.72 -16.01 12.84
CA ALA A 361 -17.71 -15.48 13.78
C ALA A 361 -19.08 -16.12 13.58
N TRP A 362 -19.50 -16.31 12.33
CA TRP A 362 -20.74 -17.00 12.01
C TRP A 362 -20.78 -18.44 12.58
N VAL A 363 -19.70 -19.21 12.45
CA VAL A 363 -19.58 -20.58 13.00
C VAL A 363 -19.72 -20.59 14.53
N PHE A 364 -19.20 -19.55 15.22
CA PHE A 364 -19.27 -19.43 16.69
C PHE A 364 -20.55 -18.73 17.19
N GLY A 365 -21.50 -18.38 16.30
CA GLY A 365 -22.70 -17.62 16.66
C GLY A 365 -22.38 -16.22 17.21
N ALA A 366 -21.29 -15.62 16.75
CA ALA A 366 -20.77 -14.36 17.21
C ALA A 366 -20.89 -13.27 16.11
N SER A 367 -20.87 -12.00 16.52
CA SER A 367 -20.65 -10.86 15.64
C SER A 367 -19.17 -10.50 15.62
N TYR A 368 -18.64 -10.13 14.46
CA TYR A 368 -17.27 -9.69 14.27
C TYR A 368 -17.23 -8.28 13.70
N THR A 369 -16.36 -7.43 14.21
CA THR A 369 -15.96 -6.16 13.58
C THR A 369 -14.49 -5.84 13.83
N ARG A 370 -13.92 -4.96 12.98
CA ARG A 370 -12.54 -4.48 13.12
C ARG A 370 -12.46 -2.95 13.11
N TYR A 371 -11.66 -2.40 14.00
CA TYR A 371 -11.27 -0.99 13.99
C TYR A 371 -9.74 -0.88 13.98
N ALA A 372 -9.14 -0.62 12.82
CA ALA A 372 -7.70 -0.66 12.60
C ALA A 372 -7.10 -2.03 13.00
N ASP A 373 -6.30 -2.06 14.07
CA ASP A 373 -5.67 -3.23 14.67
C ASP A 373 -6.56 -3.96 15.69
N ASP A 374 -7.64 -3.34 16.18
CA ASP A 374 -8.57 -3.95 17.14
C ASP A 374 -9.58 -4.86 16.41
N LEU A 375 -9.54 -6.16 16.69
CA LEU A 375 -10.51 -7.17 16.26
C LEU A 375 -11.45 -7.49 17.41
N VAL A 376 -12.76 -7.42 17.21
CA VAL A 376 -13.73 -7.67 18.29
C VAL A 376 -14.74 -8.70 17.87
N PHE A 377 -14.94 -9.71 18.74
CA PHE A 377 -15.99 -10.70 18.65
C PHE A 377 -16.95 -10.53 19.83
N SER A 378 -18.24 -10.70 19.61
CA SER A 378 -19.20 -10.67 20.69
C SER A 378 -20.38 -11.61 20.43
N GLY A 379 -20.95 -12.17 21.49
CA GLY A 379 -22.01 -13.15 21.32
C GLY A 379 -22.63 -13.64 22.62
N PRO A 380 -23.28 -14.83 22.59
CA PRO A 380 -23.95 -15.44 23.74
C PRO A 380 -22.95 -15.91 24.80
N ALA A 381 -23.44 -16.29 25.97
CA ALA A 381 -22.62 -16.78 27.09
C ALA A 381 -21.76 -18.01 26.74
N SER A 382 -22.24 -18.87 25.82
CA SER A 382 -21.51 -20.03 25.29
C SER A 382 -20.17 -19.68 24.64
N LEU A 383 -20.04 -18.48 24.07
CA LEU A 383 -18.81 -18.01 23.46
C LEU A 383 -17.62 -17.95 24.44
N ARG A 384 -17.91 -17.77 25.74
CA ARG A 384 -16.89 -17.81 26.81
C ARG A 384 -16.28 -19.22 26.97
N ALA A 385 -17.09 -20.27 26.92
CA ALA A 385 -16.59 -21.64 27.00
C ALA A 385 -15.71 -22.00 25.79
N GLN A 386 -16.01 -21.41 24.64
CA GLN A 386 -15.29 -21.62 23.37
C GLN A 386 -14.11 -20.68 23.17
N PHE A 387 -13.76 -19.84 24.14
CA PHE A 387 -12.72 -18.79 24.01
C PHE A 387 -11.37 -19.33 23.50
N ASN A 388 -10.90 -20.47 24.05
CA ASN A 388 -9.60 -21.02 23.63
C ASN A 388 -9.63 -21.53 22.19
N ALA A 389 -10.72 -22.13 21.75
CA ALA A 389 -10.90 -22.56 20.36
C ALA A 389 -10.96 -21.35 19.42
N LEU A 390 -11.78 -20.35 19.74
CA LEU A 390 -11.85 -19.09 18.96
C LEU A 390 -10.47 -18.43 18.86
N ARG A 391 -9.74 -18.31 19.99
CA ARG A 391 -8.39 -17.74 20.01
C ARG A 391 -7.43 -18.49 19.10
N ALA A 392 -7.45 -19.82 19.10
CA ALA A 392 -6.60 -20.65 18.26
C ALA A 392 -6.89 -20.39 16.77
N TRP A 393 -8.18 -20.40 16.39
CA TRP A 393 -8.59 -20.13 15.01
C TRP A 393 -8.26 -18.71 14.57
N VAL A 394 -8.54 -17.69 15.38
CA VAL A 394 -8.19 -16.30 15.07
C VAL A 394 -6.67 -16.13 14.89
N SER A 395 -5.86 -16.79 15.74
CA SER A 395 -4.39 -16.77 15.62
C SER A 395 -3.92 -17.44 14.33
N GLY A 396 -4.48 -18.59 13.97
CA GLY A 396 -4.16 -19.31 12.73
C GLY A 396 -4.52 -18.49 11.50
N ILE A 397 -5.76 -17.97 11.44
CA ILE A 397 -6.22 -17.14 10.32
C ILE A 397 -5.35 -15.86 10.19
N ALA A 398 -5.04 -15.21 11.32
CA ALA A 398 -4.18 -14.02 11.29
C ALA A 398 -2.79 -14.36 10.73
N ALA A 399 -2.17 -15.46 11.17
CA ALA A 399 -0.87 -15.92 10.69
C ALA A 399 -0.88 -16.26 9.19
N ASP A 400 -1.89 -16.99 8.71
CA ASP A 400 -2.08 -17.33 7.30
C ASP A 400 -2.19 -16.06 6.42
N GLU A 401 -2.87 -15.04 6.94
CA GLU A 401 -3.02 -13.75 6.25
C GLU A 401 -1.84 -12.79 6.52
N GLY A 402 -0.75 -13.29 7.13
CA GLY A 402 0.48 -12.53 7.35
C GLY A 402 0.42 -11.48 8.44
N PHE A 403 -0.54 -11.61 9.37
CA PHE A 403 -0.65 -10.79 10.57
C PHE A 403 -0.30 -11.58 11.82
N GLU A 404 0.00 -10.88 12.90
CA GLU A 404 0.34 -11.47 14.19
C GLU A 404 -0.53 -10.84 15.28
N LEU A 405 -1.09 -11.65 16.18
CA LEU A 405 -1.81 -11.15 17.34
C LEU A 405 -0.83 -10.68 18.43
N HIS A 406 -1.21 -9.65 19.17
CA HIS A 406 -0.49 -9.20 20.36
C HIS A 406 -0.97 -10.01 21.59
N PRO A 407 -0.19 -11.00 22.09
CA PRO A 407 -0.70 -11.98 23.08
C PRO A 407 -1.19 -11.34 24.38
N ARG A 408 -0.52 -10.27 24.84
CA ARG A 408 -0.82 -9.57 26.09
C ARG A 408 -2.06 -8.67 26.04
N LYS A 409 -2.60 -8.42 24.83
CA LYS A 409 -3.76 -7.56 24.63
C LYS A 409 -5.06 -8.33 24.40
N ILE A 410 -5.01 -9.67 24.37
CA ILE A 410 -6.19 -10.52 24.23
C ILE A 410 -7.04 -10.41 25.49
N ARG A 411 -8.33 -10.15 25.33
CA ARG A 411 -9.26 -9.95 26.45
C ARG A 411 -10.54 -10.71 26.20
N CYS A 412 -11.00 -11.42 27.24
CA CYS A 412 -12.33 -12.01 27.30
C CYS A 412 -13.13 -11.30 28.41
N MET A 413 -14.19 -10.60 28.04
CA MET A 413 -14.94 -9.70 28.91
C MET A 413 -16.40 -10.21 29.00
N PRO A 414 -16.76 -11.03 29.99
CA PRO A 414 -18.14 -11.41 30.26
C PRO A 414 -18.95 -10.23 30.83
N ARG A 415 -20.29 -10.27 30.75
CA ARG A 415 -21.20 -9.19 31.10
C ARG A 415 -21.06 -8.66 32.54
N HIS A 416 -20.70 -9.53 33.49
CA HIS A 416 -20.46 -9.12 34.88
C HIS A 416 -19.19 -8.31 35.10
N ARG A 417 -18.32 -8.16 34.05
CA ARG A 417 -17.17 -7.28 34.03
C ARG A 417 -17.42 -6.12 33.07
N GLN A 418 -16.65 -5.06 33.21
CA GLN A 418 -16.72 -3.97 32.27
C GLN A 418 -16.24 -4.42 30.88
N GLN A 419 -17.14 -4.40 29.91
CA GLN A 419 -16.86 -4.68 28.50
C GLN A 419 -16.45 -3.38 27.82
N ARG A 420 -15.27 -3.36 27.19
CA ARG A 420 -14.75 -2.18 26.47
C ARG A 420 -14.38 -2.54 25.03
N VAL A 421 -14.86 -1.75 24.09
CA VAL A 421 -14.56 -1.81 22.67
C VAL A 421 -13.99 -0.47 22.25
N THR A 422 -12.75 -0.43 21.76
CA THR A 422 -12.04 0.82 21.34
C THR A 422 -12.21 1.96 22.36
N GLY A 423 -12.12 1.63 23.66
CA GLY A 423 -12.24 2.60 24.77
C GLY A 423 -13.66 2.90 25.25
N VAL A 424 -14.69 2.45 24.54
CA VAL A 424 -16.11 2.65 24.85
C VAL A 424 -16.66 1.48 25.65
N VAL A 425 -17.46 1.71 26.69
CA VAL A 425 -18.15 0.70 27.48
C VAL A 425 -19.41 0.25 26.75
N VAL A 426 -19.63 -1.08 26.64
CA VAL A 426 -20.69 -1.67 25.81
C VAL A 426 -21.59 -2.65 26.56
N ASN A 427 -21.54 -2.73 27.89
CA ASN A 427 -22.31 -3.70 28.69
C ASN A 427 -23.81 -3.71 28.38
N ASP A 428 -24.46 -2.55 28.34
CA ASP A 428 -25.87 -2.42 28.00
C ASP A 428 -26.05 -1.62 26.70
N LYS A 429 -25.40 -0.49 26.62
CA LYS A 429 -25.34 0.39 25.45
C LYS A 429 -23.99 1.02 25.34
N ALA A 430 -23.58 1.40 24.12
CA ALA A 430 -22.34 2.12 23.91
C ALA A 430 -22.32 3.43 24.71
N ASN A 431 -21.31 3.63 25.57
CA ASN A 431 -21.17 4.84 26.37
C ASN A 431 -19.70 5.06 26.75
N THR A 432 -19.33 6.31 27.02
CA THR A 432 -18.02 6.59 27.59
C THR A 432 -17.92 6.07 29.03
N PRO A 433 -16.72 5.64 29.48
CA PRO A 433 -16.50 5.28 30.88
C PRO A 433 -17.02 6.37 31.83
N ARG A 434 -17.58 5.95 32.97
CA ARG A 434 -18.07 6.91 33.97
C ARG A 434 -16.96 7.81 34.49
N GLU A 435 -15.78 7.23 34.66
CA GLU A 435 -14.58 7.95 35.11
C GLU A 435 -14.21 9.13 34.20
N ASP A 436 -14.31 8.96 32.86
CA ASP A 436 -14.00 10.03 31.90
C ASP A 436 -15.03 11.16 31.97
N PHE A 437 -16.31 10.80 32.13
CA PHE A 437 -17.37 11.78 32.35
C PHE A 437 -17.18 12.55 33.64
N ASP A 438 -16.93 11.84 34.77
CA ASP A 438 -16.76 12.48 36.08
C ASP A 438 -15.48 13.33 36.12
N ARG A 439 -14.41 12.92 35.47
CA ARG A 439 -13.16 13.70 35.31
C ARG A 439 -13.42 14.99 34.53
N LEU A 440 -14.04 14.92 33.37
CA LEU A 440 -14.34 16.10 32.54
C LEU A 440 -15.28 17.03 33.28
N LYS A 441 -16.30 16.51 33.97
CA LYS A 441 -17.21 17.30 34.82
C LYS A 441 -16.45 18.06 35.90
N ALA A 442 -15.49 17.42 36.57
CA ALA A 442 -14.66 18.08 37.62
C ALA A 442 -13.75 19.16 37.02
N VAL A 443 -13.16 18.91 35.85
CA VAL A 443 -12.35 19.93 35.15
C VAL A 443 -13.19 21.15 34.81
N LEU A 444 -14.37 20.95 34.18
CA LEU A 444 -15.26 22.04 33.81
C LEU A 444 -15.75 22.84 35.03
N HIS A 445 -16.08 22.16 36.11
CA HIS A 445 -16.48 22.83 37.36
C HIS A 445 -15.35 23.70 37.91
N ARG A 446 -14.11 23.19 37.95
CA ARG A 446 -12.96 23.97 38.40
C ARG A 446 -12.61 25.13 37.47
N CYS A 447 -12.75 24.94 36.16
CA CYS A 447 -12.60 26.05 35.21
C CYS A 447 -13.60 27.16 35.49
N ALA A 448 -14.86 26.82 35.80
CA ALA A 448 -15.88 27.81 36.14
C ALA A 448 -15.70 28.51 37.49
N THR A 449 -15.00 27.88 38.46
CA THR A 449 -14.80 28.43 39.82
C THR A 449 -13.41 29.02 40.06
N GLN A 450 -12.39 28.53 39.35
CA GLN A 450 -10.97 28.89 39.58
C GLN A 450 -10.28 29.41 38.32
N GLY A 451 -11.02 29.61 37.24
CA GLY A 451 -10.53 30.01 35.94
C GLY A 451 -9.93 28.85 35.11
N PRO A 452 -9.95 28.94 33.76
CA PRO A 452 -9.48 27.88 32.85
C PRO A 452 -7.96 27.63 32.97
N ALA A 453 -7.17 28.64 33.24
CA ALA A 453 -5.71 28.52 33.41
C ALA A 453 -5.31 27.51 34.51
N SER A 454 -6.10 27.42 35.60
CA SER A 454 -5.88 26.47 36.70
C SER A 454 -5.91 25.00 36.28
N GLN A 455 -6.62 24.67 35.19
CA GLN A 455 -6.81 23.31 34.73
C GLN A 455 -6.02 22.99 33.45
N ASN A 456 -5.48 23.99 32.74
CA ASN A 456 -4.66 23.79 31.53
C ASN A 456 -3.20 23.43 31.89
N ARG A 457 -3.02 22.34 32.64
CA ARG A 457 -1.68 21.89 33.09
C ARG A 457 -0.79 21.43 31.93
N ALA A 458 -1.40 20.96 30.83
CA ALA A 458 -0.69 20.51 29.63
C ALA A 458 -0.34 21.66 28.67
N LYS A 459 -0.67 22.90 29.03
CA LYS A 459 -0.44 24.12 28.21
C LYS A 459 -0.96 23.95 26.78
N VAL A 460 -2.19 23.48 26.66
CA VAL A 460 -2.87 23.34 25.34
C VAL A 460 -3.22 24.74 24.85
N ASP A 461 -2.76 25.13 23.65
CA ASP A 461 -2.97 26.47 23.09
C ASP A 461 -4.46 26.80 22.95
N ASP A 462 -5.27 25.93 22.32
CA ASP A 462 -6.74 26.05 22.27
C ASP A 462 -7.38 25.14 23.33
N PHE A 463 -7.27 25.50 24.57
CA PHE A 463 -7.86 24.75 25.69
C PHE A 463 -9.39 24.74 25.64
N ARG A 464 -10.01 25.85 25.16
CA ARG A 464 -11.45 25.94 24.97
C ARG A 464 -11.94 24.92 23.93
N GLY A 465 -11.31 24.88 22.77
CA GLY A 465 -11.59 23.89 21.72
C GLY A 465 -11.34 22.45 22.18
N HIS A 466 -10.28 22.23 22.98
CA HIS A 466 -9.98 20.92 23.57
C HIS A 466 -11.12 20.42 24.47
N LEU A 467 -11.67 21.27 25.34
CA LEU A 467 -12.78 20.91 26.21
C LEU A 467 -14.08 20.69 25.43
N LEU A 468 -14.37 21.53 24.42
CA LEU A 468 -15.51 21.32 23.51
C LEU A 468 -15.40 19.99 22.76
N GLY A 469 -14.23 19.64 22.25
CA GLY A 469 -13.97 18.34 21.63
C GLY A 469 -14.22 17.17 22.58
N SER A 470 -13.80 17.31 23.84
CA SER A 470 -14.03 16.29 24.89
C SER A 470 -15.52 16.15 25.23
N ILE A 471 -16.27 17.24 25.28
CA ILE A 471 -17.73 17.25 25.47
C ILE A 471 -18.43 16.60 24.27
N ALA A 472 -18.01 16.95 23.05
CA ALA A 472 -18.55 16.38 21.82
C ALA A 472 -18.33 14.87 21.76
N TRP A 473 -17.15 14.38 22.16
CA TRP A 473 -16.84 12.96 22.27
C TRP A 473 -17.82 12.21 23.19
N ILE A 474 -18.04 12.72 24.40
CA ILE A 474 -19.02 12.13 25.34
C ILE A 474 -20.44 12.23 24.78
N GLY A 475 -20.73 13.33 24.10
CA GLY A 475 -22.02 13.61 23.50
C GLY A 475 -22.44 12.65 22.40
N GLN A 476 -21.50 12.04 21.69
CA GLN A 476 -21.79 11.00 20.69
C GLN A 476 -22.54 9.80 21.27
N PHE A 477 -22.31 9.51 22.55
CA PHE A 477 -22.89 8.35 23.23
C PHE A 477 -24.06 8.70 24.16
N SER A 478 -24.16 9.96 24.62
CA SER A 478 -25.18 10.36 25.57
C SER A 478 -25.49 11.86 25.48
N ALA A 479 -26.66 12.17 24.90
CA ALA A 479 -27.17 13.55 24.81
C ALA A 479 -27.34 14.17 26.22
N THR A 480 -27.85 13.39 27.21
CA THR A 480 -28.03 13.85 28.58
C THR A 480 -26.71 14.25 29.25
N ARG A 481 -25.64 13.44 29.05
CA ARG A 481 -24.30 13.79 29.57
C ARG A 481 -23.74 15.02 28.87
N LYS A 482 -23.92 15.15 27.54
CA LYS A 482 -23.52 16.34 26.77
C LYS A 482 -24.16 17.61 27.34
N THR A 483 -25.48 17.62 27.48
CA THR A 483 -26.22 18.78 28.01
C THR A 483 -25.73 19.18 29.40
N ARG A 484 -25.47 18.20 30.27
CA ARG A 484 -24.96 18.45 31.61
C ARG A 484 -23.55 19.07 31.61
N LEU A 485 -22.66 18.61 30.72
CA LEU A 485 -21.33 19.16 30.58
C LEU A 485 -21.35 20.55 29.94
N MET A 486 -22.20 20.78 28.93
CA MET A 486 -22.35 22.08 28.30
C MET A 486 -22.81 23.14 29.30
N ARG A 487 -23.77 22.84 30.17
CA ARG A 487 -24.18 23.78 31.23
C ARG A 487 -23.03 24.21 32.14
N LEU A 488 -22.03 23.36 32.40
CA LEU A 488 -20.85 23.72 33.15
C LEU A 488 -19.86 24.52 32.31
N PHE A 489 -19.72 24.16 31.03
CA PHE A 489 -18.85 24.85 30.11
C PHE A 489 -19.29 26.28 29.84
N ASP A 490 -20.61 26.53 29.71
CA ASP A 490 -21.22 27.84 29.46
C ASP A 490 -21.06 28.80 30.66
N ARG A 491 -20.68 28.29 31.84
CA ARG A 491 -20.39 29.06 33.06
C ARG A 491 -18.93 29.48 33.20
N ILE A 492 -18.07 29.07 32.28
CA ILE A 492 -16.65 29.38 32.33
C ILE A 492 -16.41 30.77 31.76
N ASP A 493 -15.80 31.61 32.54
CA ASP A 493 -15.28 32.90 32.06
C ASP A 493 -13.97 32.65 31.27
N TRP A 494 -13.95 33.04 30.01
CA TRP A 494 -12.82 32.89 29.10
C TRP A 494 -12.01 34.18 28.93
N THR A 495 -12.39 35.28 29.57
CA THR A 495 -11.75 36.60 29.39
C THR A 495 -10.29 36.61 29.89
N ASP A 496 -9.95 35.85 30.94
CA ASP A 496 -8.58 35.74 31.46
C ASP A 496 -7.67 34.80 30.63
N ALA A 497 -8.22 34.04 29.65
CA ALA A 497 -7.44 33.12 28.86
C ALA A 497 -6.68 33.74 27.66
N THR A 498 -6.90 35.04 27.41
CA THR A 498 -6.31 35.78 26.27
C THR A 498 -5.03 36.54 26.64
N GLN A 499 -4.61 36.56 27.91
CA GLN A 499 -3.31 37.13 28.30
C GLN A 499 -2.22 36.06 28.16
N THR A 500 -1.63 35.93 26.96
CA THR A 500 -0.33 35.31 26.79
C THR A 500 0.70 36.23 27.45
N PRO A 501 1.53 35.76 28.37
CA PRO A 501 2.67 36.59 28.82
C PRO A 501 3.61 36.74 27.63
N SER A 502 3.91 37.95 27.27
CA SER A 502 4.93 38.41 26.31
C SER A 502 6.32 37.81 26.61
#